data_53e78b295241dbb48f054351eec53c58
#
_entry.id   53e78b295241dbb48f054351eec53c58
#
_cell.length_a   1.000
_cell.length_b   1.000
_cell.length_c   1.000
_cell.angle_alpha   90.00
_cell.angle_beta   90.00
_cell.angle_gamma   90.00
#
_symmetry.space_group_name_H-M   'P 1'
#
loop_
_entity.id
_entity.type
_entity.pdbx_description
1 polymer ?
#
loop_
_entity_poly.entity_id
_entity_poly.type
_entity_poly.pdbx_seq_one_letter_code
_entity_poly.pdbx_strand_id
1 'polypeptide(L)'
;MADLVIKRVFRAGLDHVYKYISKPEHILEWWGPEGLTVPVSDMNLGTYGPWMSEMHAPDGRVFKMSGKVTKVDPPNSVGFTFAWHDDLDQRGHESQVLIELEATGDMTQFRLTHTGFLDQESADSHAEGWTSSLGKLERIIPTAT
;
A
#
# COMPACT_ATOMS: atom_id res chain seq x y z
N MET A 1 -16.93 6.38 -11.18
CA MET A 1 -16.09 6.10 -10.01
C MET A 1 -14.70 6.67 -10.23
N ALA A 2 -14.07 7.14 -9.18
CA ALA A 2 -12.73 7.72 -9.28
C ALA A 2 -11.67 6.65 -9.06
N ASP A 3 -10.55 6.78 -9.75
CA ASP A 3 -9.40 5.89 -9.62
C ASP A 3 -8.15 6.75 -9.44
N LEU A 4 -7.10 6.18 -8.87
CA LEU A 4 -5.82 6.86 -8.79
C LEU A 4 -4.68 5.95 -9.27
N VAL A 5 -3.65 6.57 -9.83
CA VAL A 5 -2.45 5.88 -10.29
C VAL A 5 -1.24 6.67 -9.80
N ILE A 6 -0.30 5.97 -9.15
CA ILE A 6 0.95 6.57 -8.69
C ILE A 6 2.10 5.77 -9.29
N LYS A 7 3.07 6.45 -9.89
CA LYS A 7 4.22 5.83 -10.53
C LYS A 7 5.52 6.32 -9.89
N ARG A 8 6.48 5.40 -9.75
CA ARG A 8 7.84 5.70 -9.26
C ARG A 8 8.83 4.85 -10.02
N VAL A 9 10.09 5.28 -10.02
CA VAL A 9 11.20 4.46 -10.50
C VAL A 9 12.20 4.34 -9.37
N PHE A 10 12.36 3.13 -8.84
CA PHE A 10 13.26 2.86 -7.72
C PHE A 10 14.63 2.41 -8.21
N ARG A 11 15.69 2.89 -7.55
CA ARG A 11 17.08 2.51 -7.83
C ARG A 11 17.42 1.20 -7.12
N ALA A 12 16.72 0.14 -7.47
CA ALA A 12 16.93 -1.19 -6.92
C ALA A 12 16.38 -2.22 -7.89
N GLY A 13 16.89 -3.44 -7.79
CA GLY A 13 16.44 -4.53 -8.63
C GLY A 13 15.03 -4.99 -8.27
N LEU A 14 14.41 -5.69 -9.21
CA LEU A 14 13.03 -6.13 -9.14
C LEU A 14 12.73 -6.94 -7.86
N ASP A 15 13.58 -7.92 -7.55
CA ASP A 15 13.38 -8.77 -6.37
C ASP A 15 13.45 -7.98 -5.07
N HIS A 16 14.35 -7.00 -5.00
CA HIS A 16 14.50 -6.19 -3.81
C HIS A 16 13.27 -5.33 -3.56
N VAL A 17 12.75 -4.68 -4.60
CA VAL A 17 11.53 -3.87 -4.50
C VAL A 17 10.34 -4.75 -4.14
N TYR A 18 10.25 -5.94 -4.75
CA TYR A 18 9.16 -6.86 -4.47
C TYR A 18 9.11 -7.28 -2.99
N LYS A 19 10.26 -7.50 -2.37
CA LYS A 19 10.31 -7.82 -0.93
C LYS A 19 9.66 -6.72 -0.09
N TYR A 20 9.90 -5.46 -0.44
CA TYR A 20 9.38 -4.33 0.33
C TYR A 20 7.87 -4.14 0.16
N ILE A 21 7.27 -4.62 -0.92
CA ILE A 21 5.83 -4.50 -1.12
C ILE A 21 5.07 -5.75 -0.69
N SER A 22 5.75 -6.83 -0.31
CA SER A 22 5.07 -8.11 -0.04
C SER A 22 5.34 -8.69 1.34
N LYS A 23 6.54 -8.57 1.88
CA LYS A 23 6.89 -9.20 3.16
C LYS A 23 6.51 -8.34 4.35
N PRO A 24 5.90 -8.93 5.42
CA PRO A 24 5.42 -8.18 6.57
C PRO A 24 6.45 -7.25 7.20
N GLU A 25 7.67 -7.75 7.44
CA GLU A 25 8.74 -6.98 8.06
C GLU A 25 9.16 -5.76 7.25
N HIS A 26 9.03 -5.84 5.93
CA HIS A 26 9.41 -4.74 5.04
C HIS A 26 8.24 -3.78 4.78
N ILE A 27 7.03 -4.30 4.64
CA ILE A 27 5.83 -3.48 4.46
C ILE A 27 5.68 -2.50 5.62
N LEU A 28 5.88 -2.97 6.85
CA LEU A 28 5.70 -2.15 8.04
C LEU A 28 6.72 -1.02 8.17
N GLU A 29 7.81 -1.06 7.41
CA GLU A 29 8.78 0.04 7.39
C GLU A 29 8.24 1.28 6.66
N TRP A 30 7.24 1.12 5.80
CA TRP A 30 6.71 2.24 5.01
C TRP A 30 5.18 2.33 4.98
N TRP A 31 4.46 1.33 5.47
CA TRP A 31 3.00 1.33 5.46
C TRP A 31 2.43 2.43 6.37
N GLY A 32 1.42 3.15 5.86
CA GLY A 32 0.76 4.23 6.56
C GLY A 32 1.44 5.59 6.36
N PRO A 33 0.67 6.68 6.39
CA PRO A 33 1.22 8.03 6.27
C PRO A 33 2.20 8.36 7.38
N GLU A 34 3.08 9.32 7.13
CA GLU A 34 4.05 9.77 8.14
C GLU A 34 3.34 10.31 9.38
N GLY A 35 3.93 10.06 10.54
CA GLY A 35 3.36 10.47 11.82
C GLY A 35 2.43 9.43 12.44
N LEU A 36 2.00 8.42 11.68
CA LEU A 36 1.20 7.32 12.20
C LEU A 36 2.07 6.11 12.52
N THR A 37 1.66 5.35 13.54
CA THR A 37 2.29 4.06 13.86
C THR A 37 1.33 2.93 13.50
N VAL A 38 1.86 1.71 13.34
CA VAL A 38 1.07 0.53 12.99
C VAL A 38 1.33 -0.57 14.02
N PRO A 39 0.81 -0.42 15.25
CA PRO A 39 1.11 -1.39 16.32
C PRO A 39 0.38 -2.72 16.19
N VAL A 40 -0.68 -2.77 15.38
CA VAL A 40 -1.48 -3.99 15.16
C VAL A 40 -1.56 -4.25 13.67
N SER A 41 -1.11 -5.42 13.23
CA SER A 41 -1.14 -5.74 11.81
C SER A 41 -1.04 -7.25 11.56
N ASP A 42 -1.59 -7.65 10.41
CA ASP A 42 -1.39 -8.95 9.80
C ASP A 42 -1.23 -8.66 8.30
N MET A 43 -0.01 -8.31 7.90
CA MET A 43 0.27 -7.69 6.60
C MET A 43 1.22 -8.53 5.75
N ASN A 44 0.88 -9.77 5.50
CA ASN A 44 1.62 -10.56 4.52
C ASN A 44 0.94 -10.44 3.15
N LEU A 45 1.41 -9.54 2.31
CA LEU A 45 0.87 -9.36 0.96
C LEU A 45 1.50 -10.29 -0.06
N GLY A 46 2.43 -11.13 0.37
CA GLY A 46 3.07 -12.14 -0.48
C GLY A 46 2.36 -13.48 -0.51
N THR A 47 1.24 -13.62 0.19
CA THR A 47 0.42 -14.84 0.19
C THR A 47 -1.06 -14.48 0.06
N TYR A 48 -1.83 -15.38 -0.55
CA TYR A 48 -3.28 -15.21 -0.65
C TYR A 48 -3.91 -15.31 0.74
N GLY A 49 -4.97 -14.56 0.97
CA GLY A 49 -5.73 -14.61 2.19
C GLY A 49 -5.99 -13.23 2.78
N PRO A 50 -6.59 -13.17 3.98
CA PRO A 50 -6.95 -11.90 4.60
C PRO A 50 -5.71 -11.14 5.09
N TRP A 51 -5.82 -9.81 5.09
CA TRP A 51 -4.84 -8.92 5.69
C TRP A 51 -5.56 -7.85 6.52
N MET A 52 -4.87 -7.27 7.48
CA MET A 52 -5.40 -6.14 8.25
C MET A 52 -4.27 -5.30 8.81
N SER A 53 -4.58 -4.03 9.07
CA SER A 53 -3.69 -3.16 9.83
C SER A 53 -4.49 -2.11 10.60
N GLU A 54 -3.90 -1.64 11.69
CA GLU A 54 -4.45 -0.59 12.53
C GLU A 54 -3.41 0.49 12.68
N MET A 55 -3.73 1.69 12.19
CA MET A 55 -2.83 2.84 12.27
C MET A 55 -3.26 3.73 13.43
N HIS A 56 -2.29 4.16 14.23
CA HIS A 56 -2.53 5.00 15.40
C HIS A 56 -1.90 6.37 15.21
N ALA A 57 -2.71 7.42 15.33
CA ALA A 57 -2.25 8.79 15.27
C ALA A 57 -1.78 9.26 16.65
N PRO A 58 -0.88 10.29 16.72
CA PRO A 58 -0.41 10.82 18.00
C PRO A 58 -1.51 11.37 18.91
N ASP A 59 -2.64 11.79 18.34
CA ASP A 59 -3.80 12.31 19.09
C ASP A 59 -4.73 11.21 19.61
N GLY A 60 -4.39 9.95 19.40
CA GLY A 60 -5.16 8.79 19.87
C GLY A 60 -6.18 8.26 18.89
N ARG A 61 -6.35 8.88 17.72
CA ARG A 61 -7.25 8.33 16.70
C ARG A 61 -6.70 7.02 16.14
N VAL A 62 -7.60 6.09 15.88
CA VAL A 62 -7.27 4.76 15.35
C VAL A 62 -7.95 4.58 14.00
N PHE A 63 -7.17 4.17 13.00
CA PHE A 63 -7.67 3.90 11.66
C PHE A 63 -7.41 2.44 11.33
N LYS A 64 -8.46 1.63 11.29
CA LYS A 64 -8.36 0.20 10.96
C LYS A 64 -8.79 -0.03 9.53
N MET A 65 -8.06 -0.91 8.84
CA MET A 65 -8.37 -1.31 7.49
C MET A 65 -8.08 -2.79 7.29
N SER A 66 -8.76 -3.40 6.34
CA SER A 66 -8.58 -4.82 6.04
C SER A 66 -9.00 -5.14 4.61
N GLY A 67 -8.67 -6.35 4.19
CA GLY A 67 -9.04 -6.86 2.89
C GLY A 67 -8.54 -8.28 2.68
N LYS A 68 -8.42 -8.66 1.42
CA LYS A 68 -7.87 -9.96 1.00
C LYS A 68 -6.83 -9.74 -0.06
N VAL A 69 -5.75 -10.51 0.00
CA VAL A 69 -4.77 -10.57 -1.08
C VAL A 69 -5.37 -11.42 -2.20
N THR A 70 -5.52 -10.83 -3.36
CA THR A 70 -6.21 -11.43 -4.51
C THR A 70 -5.26 -11.79 -5.66
N LYS A 71 -4.04 -11.22 -5.67
CA LYS A 71 -3.05 -11.50 -6.69
C LYS A 71 -1.66 -11.57 -6.06
N VAL A 72 -0.95 -12.67 -6.32
CA VAL A 72 0.43 -12.85 -5.92
C VAL A 72 1.19 -13.37 -7.12
N ASP A 73 2.02 -12.53 -7.73
CA ASP A 73 2.78 -12.87 -8.94
C ASP A 73 4.22 -12.34 -8.80
N PRO A 74 5.04 -13.00 -7.96
CA PRO A 74 6.41 -12.54 -7.74
C PRO A 74 7.28 -12.74 -8.99
N PRO A 75 8.16 -11.81 -9.28
CA PRO A 75 8.41 -10.54 -8.60
C PRO A 75 7.69 -9.36 -9.26
N ASN A 76 6.57 -9.58 -9.92
CA ASN A 76 5.94 -8.62 -10.83
C ASN A 76 4.76 -7.86 -10.24
N SER A 77 3.94 -8.51 -9.40
CA SER A 77 2.76 -7.81 -8.90
C SER A 77 2.18 -8.38 -7.62
N VAL A 78 1.45 -7.51 -6.90
CA VAL A 78 0.63 -7.84 -5.74
C VAL A 78 -0.68 -7.10 -5.87
N GLY A 79 -1.80 -7.79 -5.65
CA GLY A 79 -3.12 -7.17 -5.65
C GLY A 79 -3.89 -7.53 -4.39
N PHE A 80 -4.67 -6.58 -3.89
CA PHE A 80 -5.47 -6.81 -2.70
C PHE A 80 -6.69 -5.89 -2.67
N THR A 81 -7.72 -6.31 -1.94
CA THR A 81 -8.88 -5.46 -1.65
C THR A 81 -8.60 -4.63 -0.41
N PHE A 82 -9.32 -3.53 -0.26
CA PHE A 82 -9.08 -2.55 0.79
C PHE A 82 -10.41 -1.98 1.27
N ALA A 83 -10.66 -1.97 2.57
CA ALA A 83 -11.80 -1.29 3.15
C ALA A 83 -11.44 -0.74 4.53
N TRP A 84 -11.92 0.47 4.82
CA TRP A 84 -11.82 1.06 6.15
C TRP A 84 -12.87 0.45 7.06
N HIS A 85 -12.57 0.36 8.36
CA HIS A 85 -13.54 -0.02 9.38
C HIS A 85 -14.08 1.24 10.06
N ASP A 86 -15.36 1.21 10.41
CA ASP A 86 -15.98 2.28 11.17
C ASP A 86 -15.76 2.08 12.69
N ASP A 87 -16.34 2.96 13.51
CA ASP A 87 -16.19 2.91 14.96
C ASP A 87 -16.79 1.65 15.60
N LEU A 88 -17.66 0.96 14.87
CA LEU A 88 -18.27 -0.30 15.31
C LEU A 88 -17.52 -1.53 14.73
N ASP A 89 -16.34 -1.29 14.17
CA ASP A 89 -15.50 -2.32 13.53
C ASP A 89 -16.18 -3.01 12.35
N GLN A 90 -17.04 -2.28 11.64
CA GLN A 90 -17.68 -2.77 10.43
C GLN A 90 -16.95 -2.26 9.21
N ARG A 91 -16.73 -3.17 8.24
CA ARG A 91 -16.07 -2.80 7.00
C ARG A 91 -16.98 -1.94 6.13
N GLY A 92 -16.42 -0.84 5.65
CA GLY A 92 -17.11 0.05 4.73
C GLY A 92 -16.98 -0.39 3.27
N HIS A 93 -17.03 0.58 2.38
CA HIS A 93 -16.92 0.34 0.93
C HIS A 93 -15.56 -0.28 0.58
N GLU A 94 -15.60 -1.33 -0.22
CA GLU A 94 -14.39 -2.04 -0.66
C GLU A 94 -13.86 -1.46 -1.97
N SER A 95 -12.56 -1.18 -1.99
CA SER A 95 -11.83 -0.76 -3.17
C SER A 95 -10.72 -1.76 -3.47
N GLN A 96 -9.99 -1.58 -4.57
CA GLN A 96 -8.97 -2.53 -4.99
C GLN A 96 -7.64 -1.84 -5.27
N VAL A 97 -6.55 -2.47 -4.84
CA VAL A 97 -5.19 -1.98 -5.05
C VAL A 97 -4.42 -3.02 -5.87
N LEU A 98 -3.72 -2.55 -6.89
CA LEU A 98 -2.81 -3.37 -7.67
C LEU A 98 -1.46 -2.65 -7.73
N ILE A 99 -0.41 -3.35 -7.30
CA ILE A 99 0.96 -2.85 -7.44
C ILE A 99 1.66 -3.70 -8.49
N GLU A 100 2.20 -3.04 -9.50
CA GLU A 100 2.90 -3.69 -10.61
C GLU A 100 4.33 -3.19 -10.70
N LEU A 101 5.26 -4.11 -10.91
CA LEU A 101 6.69 -3.83 -11.01
C LEU A 101 7.21 -4.31 -12.35
N GLU A 102 8.12 -3.53 -12.94
CA GLU A 102 8.78 -3.88 -14.19
C GLU A 102 10.24 -3.48 -14.13
N ALA A 103 11.13 -4.41 -14.45
CA ALA A 103 12.54 -4.12 -14.49
C ALA A 103 12.88 -3.20 -15.67
N THR A 104 13.72 -2.20 -15.41
CA THR A 104 14.26 -1.33 -16.46
C THR A 104 15.76 -1.15 -16.19
N GLY A 105 16.58 -2.02 -16.82
CA GLY A 105 17.99 -2.13 -16.49
C GLY A 105 18.17 -2.66 -15.08
N ASP A 106 18.90 -1.94 -14.24
CA ASP A 106 19.11 -2.27 -12.83
C ASP A 106 18.13 -1.54 -11.89
N MET A 107 17.13 -0.87 -12.46
CA MET A 107 16.08 -0.15 -11.72
C MET A 107 14.75 -0.85 -11.88
N THR A 108 13.76 -0.43 -11.09
CA THR A 108 12.41 -0.99 -11.12
C THR A 108 11.37 0.11 -11.27
N GLN A 109 10.53 -0.01 -12.30
CA GLN A 109 9.35 0.82 -12.44
C GLN A 109 8.25 0.28 -11.52
N PHE A 110 7.66 1.17 -10.74
CA PHE A 110 6.61 0.88 -9.78
C PHE A 110 5.35 1.61 -10.20
N ARG A 111 4.24 0.89 -10.21
CA ARG A 111 2.93 1.47 -10.50
C ARG A 111 1.92 0.95 -9.50
N LEU A 112 1.32 1.86 -8.73
CA LEU A 112 0.23 1.56 -7.83
C LEU A 112 -1.06 2.09 -8.45
N THR A 113 -2.05 1.22 -8.62
CA THR A 113 -3.37 1.57 -9.11
C THR A 113 -4.39 1.24 -8.03
N HIS A 114 -5.15 2.23 -7.58
CA HIS A 114 -6.19 2.05 -6.58
C HIS A 114 -7.52 2.46 -7.21
N THR A 115 -8.42 1.51 -7.35
CA THR A 115 -9.67 1.66 -8.10
C THR A 115 -10.88 1.40 -7.23
N GLY A 116 -12.05 1.85 -7.68
CA GLY A 116 -13.32 1.54 -7.03
C GLY A 116 -13.70 2.48 -5.91
N PHE A 117 -13.17 3.70 -5.87
CA PHE A 117 -13.60 4.71 -4.90
C PHE A 117 -15.01 5.18 -5.20
N LEU A 118 -15.76 5.52 -4.14
CA LEU A 118 -17.11 6.03 -4.29
C LEU A 118 -17.16 7.41 -4.96
N ASP A 119 -16.15 8.25 -4.70
CA ASP A 119 -16.11 9.62 -5.20
C ASP A 119 -14.67 10.12 -5.34
N GLN A 120 -14.54 11.30 -5.93
CA GLN A 120 -13.22 11.92 -6.16
C GLN A 120 -12.55 12.34 -4.85
N GLU A 121 -13.31 12.76 -3.85
CA GLU A 121 -12.79 13.15 -2.54
C GLU A 121 -12.07 11.97 -1.87
N SER A 122 -12.67 10.78 -1.93
CA SER A 122 -12.06 9.56 -1.38
C SER A 122 -10.76 9.23 -2.13
N ALA A 123 -10.76 9.32 -3.46
CA ALA A 123 -9.58 9.08 -4.27
C ALA A 123 -8.46 10.06 -3.91
N ASP A 124 -8.78 11.35 -3.76
CA ASP A 124 -7.80 12.39 -3.42
C ASP A 124 -7.20 12.16 -2.03
N SER A 125 -8.02 11.79 -1.05
CA SER A 125 -7.55 11.47 0.30
C SER A 125 -6.59 10.28 0.30
N HIS A 126 -6.91 9.23 -0.45
CA HIS A 126 -6.03 8.07 -0.56
C HIS A 126 -4.74 8.41 -1.32
N ALA A 127 -4.81 9.28 -2.32
CA ALA A 127 -3.62 9.72 -3.05
C ALA A 127 -2.63 10.43 -2.11
N GLU A 128 -3.13 11.29 -1.21
CA GLU A 128 -2.29 11.94 -0.21
C GLU A 128 -1.67 10.92 0.75
N GLY A 129 -2.45 9.97 1.23
CA GLY A 129 -1.98 8.91 2.13
C GLY A 129 -0.93 8.03 1.47
N TRP A 130 -1.17 7.57 0.25
CA TRP A 130 -0.20 6.77 -0.50
C TRP A 130 1.08 7.54 -0.77
N THR A 131 0.99 8.81 -1.16
CA THR A 131 2.17 9.65 -1.42
C THR A 131 3.00 9.78 -0.16
N SER A 132 2.38 9.99 0.99
CA SER A 132 3.07 10.07 2.28
C SER A 132 3.76 8.76 2.64
N SER A 133 3.06 7.62 2.49
CA SER A 133 3.63 6.30 2.74
C SER A 133 4.82 6.01 1.81
N LEU A 134 4.65 6.28 0.54
CA LEU A 134 5.71 6.06 -0.46
C LEU A 134 6.91 6.97 -0.22
N GLY A 135 6.72 8.14 0.38
CA GLY A 135 7.82 9.00 0.79
C GLY A 135 8.76 8.31 1.77
N LYS A 136 8.23 7.48 2.66
CA LYS A 136 9.04 6.64 3.56
C LYS A 136 9.78 5.56 2.79
N LEU A 137 9.12 4.91 1.84
CA LEU A 137 9.74 3.89 1.00
C LEU A 137 10.88 4.50 0.14
N GLU A 138 10.67 5.71 -0.36
CA GLU A 138 11.68 6.42 -1.16
C GLU A 138 12.93 6.77 -0.35
N ARG A 139 12.83 6.89 0.97
CA ARG A 139 14.00 7.09 1.83
C ARG A 139 14.76 5.79 2.07
N ILE A 140 14.08 4.64 1.97
CA ILE A 140 14.69 3.32 2.10
C ILE A 140 15.29 2.87 0.78
N ILE A 141 14.53 3.05 -0.31
CA ILE A 141 14.93 2.73 -1.67
C ILE A 141 14.83 4.01 -2.50
N PRO A 142 15.95 4.70 -2.77
CA PRO A 142 15.90 5.96 -3.49
C PRO A 142 15.29 5.82 -4.89
N THR A 143 14.63 6.88 -5.32
CA THR A 143 14.05 6.93 -6.68
C THR A 143 15.06 7.53 -7.65
N ALA A 144 14.85 7.20 -8.92
CA ALA A 144 15.56 7.85 -10.02
C ALA A 144 14.90 9.19 -10.31
N THR A 145 15.72 10.21 -10.59
CA THR A 145 15.26 11.55 -10.94
C THR A 145 15.37 11.78 -12.44
#